data_8bf5327b55a113398a006e63b94e4128
#
_entry.id   8bf5327b55a113398a006e63b94e4128
#
_cell.length_a   1.000
_cell.length_b   1.000
_cell.length_c   1.000
_cell.angle_alpha   90.00
_cell.angle_beta   90.00
_cell.angle_gamma   90.00
#
_symmetry.space_group_name_H-M   'P 1'
#
loop_
_entity.id
_entity.type
_entity.pdbx_description
1 polymer ?
#
loop_
_entity_poly.entity_id
_entity_poly.type
_entity_poly.pdbx_seq_one_letter_code
_entity_poly.pdbx_strand_id
1 'polypeptide(L)'
;LSLALASTVACSMPLSARDLVQMDVIDRDSGQWLPEYGHRGQHWIAGVPGHRYAVRLANTTGERVLVVLSIDGVNAVTGQTAAPSQAGYVLEPWETAEIAGWRKSYDDIAQFVFTDLPDSYAARTGRPDNVGVIGVAVFRERVQRPVYAPASPPIASGRAREQSASKAA
;
A
#
# COMPACT_ATOMS: atom_id res chain seq x y z
N LEU A 1 37.92 36.18 12.39
CA LEU A 1 37.35 34.89 12.81
C LEU A 1 36.13 34.63 11.94
N SER A 2 36.28 33.82 10.83
CA SER A 2 35.17 33.50 9.92
C SER A 2 34.51 32.21 10.37
N LEU A 3 33.23 32.28 10.71
CA LEU A 3 32.40 31.15 11.10
C LEU A 3 31.77 30.56 9.82
N ALA A 4 32.26 29.38 9.39
CA ALA A 4 31.69 28.65 8.27
C ALA A 4 30.46 27.87 8.76
N LEU A 5 29.27 28.21 8.23
CA LEU A 5 28.01 27.52 8.49
C LEU A 5 27.94 26.30 7.57
N ALA A 6 28.15 25.12 8.12
CA ALA A 6 28.01 23.86 7.39
C ALA A 6 26.50 23.52 7.25
N SER A 7 25.98 23.65 6.05
CA SER A 7 24.60 23.23 5.70
C SER A 7 24.57 21.73 5.49
N THR A 8 24.00 20.96 6.43
CA THR A 8 23.75 19.54 6.26
C THR A 8 22.52 19.34 5.36
N VAL A 9 22.76 18.95 4.11
CA VAL A 9 21.69 18.50 3.21
C VAL A 9 21.30 17.09 3.66
N ALA A 10 20.14 16.97 4.29
CA ALA A 10 19.54 15.66 4.58
C ALA A 10 19.06 15.04 3.27
N CYS A 11 19.80 14.07 2.75
CA CYS A 11 19.40 13.30 1.59
C CYS A 11 18.30 12.33 2.03
N SER A 12 17.03 12.65 1.74
CA SER A 12 15.90 11.74 1.96
C SER A 12 15.97 10.64 0.89
N MET A 13 16.44 9.46 1.27
CA MET A 13 16.35 8.29 0.40
C MET A 13 14.88 7.89 0.21
N PRO A 14 14.43 7.57 -1.01
CA PRO A 14 13.10 7.04 -1.22
C PRO A 14 12.97 5.70 -0.46
N LEU A 15 11.91 5.57 0.35
CA LEU A 15 11.61 4.33 1.05
C LEU A 15 11.24 3.26 0.02
N SER A 16 11.85 2.08 0.13
CA SER A 16 11.48 0.92 -0.67
C SER A 16 10.14 0.34 -0.18
N ALA A 17 9.37 -0.28 -1.07
CA ALA A 17 8.18 -1.02 -0.67
C ALA A 17 8.48 -2.09 0.39
N ARG A 18 9.65 -2.70 0.37
CA ARG A 18 10.14 -3.68 1.36
C ARG A 18 10.34 -3.11 2.76
N ASP A 19 10.56 -1.80 2.87
CA ASP A 19 10.69 -1.14 4.18
C ASP A 19 9.33 -0.94 4.86
N LEU A 20 8.23 -1.06 4.12
CA LEU A 20 6.87 -0.85 4.61
C LEU A 20 6.11 -2.16 4.78
N VAL A 21 6.35 -3.13 3.90
CA VAL A 21 5.63 -4.41 3.85
C VAL A 21 6.63 -5.54 3.59
N GLN A 22 6.65 -6.51 4.48
CA GLN A 22 7.32 -7.78 4.24
C GLN A 22 6.41 -8.66 3.38
N MET A 23 7.00 -9.30 2.37
CA MET A 23 6.31 -10.24 1.49
C MET A 23 7.00 -11.60 1.57
N ASP A 24 6.23 -12.62 1.83
CA ASP A 24 6.68 -14.02 1.86
C ASP A 24 5.76 -14.87 0.97
N VAL A 25 6.26 -15.99 0.47
CA VAL A 25 5.45 -16.97 -0.27
C VAL A 25 5.40 -18.28 0.48
N ILE A 26 4.21 -18.83 0.59
CA ILE A 26 3.93 -20.08 1.31
C ILE A 26 3.39 -21.11 0.32
N ASP A 27 4.03 -22.25 0.24
CA ASP A 27 3.51 -23.42 -0.46
C ASP A 27 2.37 -24.00 0.39
N ARG A 28 1.16 -23.97 -0.14
CA ARG A 28 -0.05 -24.39 0.59
C ARG A 28 -0.25 -25.90 0.64
N ASP A 29 0.40 -26.63 -0.24
CA ASP A 29 0.30 -28.09 -0.28
C ASP A 29 1.29 -28.75 0.69
N SER A 30 2.46 -28.15 0.90
CA SER A 30 3.43 -28.59 1.90
C SER A 30 3.36 -27.83 3.22
N GLY A 31 2.75 -26.65 3.24
CA GLY A 31 2.74 -25.73 4.39
C GLY A 31 4.07 -25.01 4.64
N GLN A 32 5.03 -25.12 3.72
CA GLN A 32 6.37 -24.56 3.89
C GLN A 32 6.46 -23.13 3.36
N TRP A 33 7.23 -22.31 4.07
CA TRP A 33 7.67 -21.02 3.60
C TRP A 33 8.75 -21.22 2.56
N LEU A 34 8.56 -20.62 1.39
CA LEU A 34 9.53 -20.76 0.30
C LEU A 34 10.67 -19.76 0.50
N PRO A 35 11.93 -20.24 0.53
CA PRO A 35 13.08 -19.37 0.69
C PRO A 35 13.24 -18.45 -0.51
N GLU A 36 13.62 -17.22 -0.24
CA GLU A 36 13.92 -16.19 -1.23
C GLU A 36 15.43 -16.16 -1.52
N TYR A 37 15.79 -16.19 -2.79
CA TYR A 37 17.18 -16.16 -3.25
C TYR A 37 17.47 -14.86 -3.99
N GLY A 38 18.34 -14.01 -3.43
CA GLY A 38 18.75 -12.76 -4.08
C GLY A 38 19.79 -13.00 -5.18
N HIS A 39 19.52 -12.50 -6.39
CA HIS A 39 20.50 -12.50 -7.49
C HIS A 39 20.33 -11.26 -8.36
N ARG A 40 21.42 -10.50 -8.55
CA ARG A 40 21.47 -9.29 -9.40
C ARG A 40 20.37 -8.27 -9.11
N GLY A 41 20.06 -8.06 -7.83
CA GLY A 41 19.00 -7.13 -7.41
C GLY A 41 17.57 -7.64 -7.60
N GLN A 42 17.40 -8.87 -8.06
CA GLN A 42 16.13 -9.57 -8.12
C GLN A 42 16.05 -10.64 -7.03
N HIS A 43 14.83 -11.01 -6.68
CA HIS A 43 14.54 -12.03 -5.68
C HIS A 43 13.80 -13.18 -6.36
N TRP A 44 14.26 -14.39 -6.13
CA TRP A 44 13.77 -15.60 -6.78
C TRP A 44 13.22 -16.56 -5.74
N ILE A 45 12.14 -17.26 -6.10
CA ILE A 45 11.51 -18.29 -5.28
C ILE A 45 11.44 -19.56 -6.12
N ALA A 46 11.82 -20.69 -5.53
CA ALA A 46 11.69 -21.99 -6.18
C ALA A 46 10.32 -22.60 -5.83
N GLY A 47 9.35 -22.50 -6.75
CA GLY A 47 8.06 -23.17 -6.62
C GLY A 47 8.09 -24.58 -7.16
N VAL A 48 7.23 -25.47 -6.63
CA VAL A 48 7.02 -26.82 -7.14
C VAL A 48 5.86 -26.80 -8.14
N PRO A 49 6.06 -27.20 -9.41
CA PRO A 49 4.98 -27.21 -10.40
C PRO A 49 3.78 -28.04 -9.91
N GLY A 50 2.58 -27.48 -10.08
CA GLY A 50 1.31 -28.07 -9.64
C GLY A 50 0.92 -27.73 -8.19
N HIS A 51 1.84 -27.25 -7.35
CA HIS A 51 1.51 -26.83 -5.99
C HIS A 51 0.80 -25.49 -5.96
N ARG A 52 -0.15 -25.36 -5.06
CA ARG A 52 -0.82 -24.09 -4.74
C ARG A 52 0.06 -23.27 -3.82
N TYR A 53 0.00 -21.96 -3.98
CA TYR A 53 0.73 -21.06 -3.10
C TYR A 53 -0.12 -19.88 -2.63
N ALA A 54 0.35 -19.22 -1.60
CA ALA A 54 -0.19 -17.96 -1.11
C ALA A 54 0.93 -16.93 -0.97
N VAL A 55 0.58 -15.67 -1.14
CA VAL A 55 1.44 -14.53 -0.82
C VAL A 55 1.00 -13.97 0.53
N ARG A 56 1.91 -13.95 1.48
CA ARG A 56 1.72 -13.32 2.77
C ARG A 56 2.30 -11.92 2.72
N LEU A 57 1.50 -10.95 3.10
CA LEU A 57 1.88 -9.55 3.22
C LEU A 57 1.79 -9.14 4.69
N ALA A 58 2.86 -8.60 5.25
CA ALA A 58 2.89 -8.11 6.63
C ALA A 58 3.26 -6.62 6.63
N ASN A 59 2.36 -5.77 7.10
CA ASN A 59 2.66 -4.37 7.35
C ASN A 59 3.65 -4.25 8.51
N THR A 60 4.84 -3.73 8.25
CA THR A 60 5.92 -3.59 9.26
C THR A 60 5.93 -2.21 9.91
N THR A 61 4.88 -1.43 9.72
CA THR A 61 4.80 -0.05 10.19
C THR A 61 3.63 0.18 11.16
N GLY A 62 3.71 1.26 11.93
CA GLY A 62 2.63 1.75 12.78
C GLY A 62 1.58 2.58 12.04
N GLU A 63 1.56 2.57 10.71
CA GLU A 63 0.63 3.33 9.87
C GLU A 63 -0.13 2.36 8.96
N ARG A 64 -1.33 2.75 8.53
CA ARG A 64 -2.08 2.02 7.51
C ARG A 64 -1.40 2.12 6.16
N VAL A 65 -1.34 1.00 5.43
CA VAL A 65 -0.79 0.96 4.07
C VAL A 65 -1.78 0.33 3.10
N LEU A 66 -1.74 0.77 1.84
CA LEU A 66 -2.41 0.12 0.72
C LEU A 66 -1.37 -0.68 -0.07
N VAL A 67 -1.64 -1.96 -0.31
CA VAL A 67 -0.76 -2.85 -1.09
C VAL A 67 -1.50 -3.30 -2.34
N VAL A 68 -1.00 -2.91 -3.50
CA VAL A 68 -1.47 -3.41 -4.80
C VAL A 68 -0.61 -4.60 -5.16
N LEU A 69 -1.18 -5.81 -5.02
CA LEU A 69 -0.52 -7.07 -5.34
C LEU A 69 -0.79 -7.48 -6.78
N SER A 70 0.25 -7.88 -7.47
CA SER A 70 0.22 -8.39 -8.84
C SER A 70 0.89 -9.76 -8.91
N ILE A 71 0.22 -10.70 -9.52
CA ILE A 71 0.73 -12.04 -9.84
C ILE A 71 0.65 -12.22 -11.36
N ASP A 72 1.75 -12.57 -11.99
CA ASP A 72 1.84 -12.72 -13.45
C ASP A 72 1.40 -11.45 -14.21
N GLY A 73 1.62 -10.26 -13.66
CA GLY A 73 1.16 -9.01 -14.24
C GLY A 73 -0.35 -8.77 -14.11
N VAL A 74 -1.07 -9.59 -13.33
CA VAL A 74 -2.51 -9.46 -13.07
C VAL A 74 -2.75 -9.03 -11.63
N ASN A 75 -3.54 -7.97 -11.44
CA ASN A 75 -3.92 -7.49 -10.11
C ASN A 75 -4.78 -8.52 -9.38
N ALA A 76 -4.38 -8.89 -8.15
CA ALA A 76 -5.03 -9.94 -7.37
C ALA A 76 -6.46 -9.59 -6.93
N VAL A 77 -6.82 -8.32 -6.87
CA VAL A 77 -8.16 -7.83 -6.48
C VAL A 77 -9.08 -7.69 -7.68
N THR A 78 -8.58 -7.08 -8.78
CA THR A 78 -9.43 -6.71 -9.92
C THR A 78 -9.43 -7.74 -11.06
N GLY A 79 -8.41 -8.62 -11.12
CA GLY A 79 -8.21 -9.56 -12.24
C GLY A 79 -7.79 -8.90 -13.55
N GLN A 80 -7.56 -7.59 -13.56
CA GLN A 80 -7.11 -6.82 -14.72
C GLN A 80 -5.57 -6.77 -14.80
N THR A 81 -5.04 -6.35 -15.95
CA THR A 81 -3.61 -6.03 -16.05
C THR A 81 -3.25 -5.05 -14.95
N ALA A 82 -2.21 -5.38 -14.18
CA ALA A 82 -1.88 -4.64 -12.97
C ALA A 82 -1.35 -3.23 -13.27
N ALA A 83 -1.83 -2.27 -12.49
CA ALA A 83 -1.30 -0.91 -12.45
C ALA A 83 -1.27 -0.41 -11.00
N PRO A 84 -0.27 0.38 -10.60
CA PRO A 84 -0.12 0.86 -9.22
C PRO A 84 -1.31 1.68 -8.69
N SER A 85 -2.09 2.29 -9.59
CA SER A 85 -3.26 3.13 -9.24
C SER A 85 -4.56 2.34 -9.02
N GLN A 86 -4.51 1.01 -9.12
CA GLN A 86 -5.69 0.16 -8.95
C GLN A 86 -6.00 -0.14 -7.48
N ALA A 87 -7.16 -0.79 -7.26
CA ALA A 87 -7.52 -1.31 -5.95
C ALA A 87 -6.52 -2.36 -5.45
N GLY A 88 -6.32 -2.38 -4.15
CA GLY A 88 -5.40 -3.28 -3.46
C GLY A 88 -5.95 -3.68 -2.08
N TYR A 89 -5.10 -4.26 -1.27
CA TYR A 89 -5.36 -4.65 0.11
C TYR A 89 -4.94 -3.53 1.05
N VAL A 90 -5.85 -3.09 1.91
CA VAL A 90 -5.52 -2.17 3.00
C VAL A 90 -5.10 -3.01 4.19
N LEU A 91 -3.90 -2.76 4.71
CA LEU A 91 -3.38 -3.40 5.91
C LEU A 91 -3.31 -2.35 7.03
N GLU A 92 -3.94 -2.67 8.14
CA GLU A 92 -3.84 -1.89 9.38
C GLU A 92 -2.39 -1.95 9.92
N PRO A 93 -2.01 -1.08 10.87
CA PRO A 93 -0.70 -1.16 11.51
C PRO A 93 -0.41 -2.57 12.01
N TRP A 94 0.74 -3.13 11.61
CA TRP A 94 1.23 -4.46 12.02
C TRP A 94 0.36 -5.64 11.57
N GLU A 95 -0.63 -5.37 10.71
CA GLU A 95 -1.50 -6.42 10.18
C GLU A 95 -0.77 -7.31 9.19
N THR A 96 -1.19 -8.57 9.17
CA THR A 96 -0.75 -9.58 8.21
C THR A 96 -1.95 -10.13 7.46
N ALA A 97 -1.84 -10.23 6.15
CA ALA A 97 -2.83 -10.85 5.28
C ALA A 97 -2.20 -11.94 4.42
N GLU A 98 -2.92 -13.05 4.23
CA GLU A 98 -2.54 -14.11 3.30
C GLU A 98 -3.48 -14.11 2.10
N ILE A 99 -2.93 -13.99 0.91
CA ILE A 99 -3.65 -13.93 -0.36
C ILE A 99 -3.33 -15.20 -1.16
N ALA A 100 -4.32 -16.05 -1.38
CA ALA A 100 -4.16 -17.37 -1.98
C ALA A 100 -4.69 -17.46 -3.43
N GLY A 101 -5.13 -16.36 -4.02
CA GLY A 101 -5.68 -16.34 -5.38
C GLY A 101 -6.20 -14.99 -5.82
N TRP A 102 -6.54 -14.90 -7.10
CA TRP A 102 -7.26 -13.76 -7.67
C TRP A 102 -8.71 -13.77 -7.20
N ARG A 103 -9.21 -12.63 -6.76
CA ARG A 103 -10.61 -12.48 -6.36
C ARG A 103 -11.54 -12.59 -7.57
N LYS A 104 -12.48 -13.52 -7.53
CA LYS A 104 -13.57 -13.64 -8.50
C LYS A 104 -14.86 -13.01 -7.97
N SER A 105 -15.14 -13.21 -6.66
CA SER A 105 -16.27 -12.64 -5.94
C SER A 105 -15.87 -12.41 -4.47
N TYR A 106 -16.83 -12.11 -3.61
CA TYR A 106 -16.56 -12.01 -2.16
C TYR A 106 -16.12 -13.34 -1.55
N ASP A 107 -16.67 -14.46 -2.05
CA ASP A 107 -16.50 -15.79 -1.46
C ASP A 107 -15.71 -16.76 -2.37
N ASP A 108 -15.29 -16.31 -3.57
CA ASP A 108 -14.61 -17.17 -4.53
C ASP A 108 -13.30 -16.55 -5.04
N ILE A 109 -12.27 -17.38 -5.12
CA ILE A 109 -10.95 -17.04 -5.64
C ILE A 109 -10.50 -18.03 -6.71
N ALA A 110 -9.75 -17.52 -7.70
CA ALA A 110 -8.93 -18.38 -8.56
C ALA A 110 -7.58 -18.58 -7.87
N GLN A 111 -7.32 -19.78 -7.37
CA GLN A 111 -6.12 -20.08 -6.59
C GLN A 111 -4.84 -19.85 -7.41
N PHE A 112 -3.79 -19.37 -6.74
CA PHE A 112 -2.45 -19.32 -7.31
C PHE A 112 -1.86 -20.72 -7.33
N VAL A 113 -1.34 -21.12 -8.50
CA VAL A 113 -0.72 -22.43 -8.72
C VAL A 113 0.58 -22.21 -9.48
N PHE A 114 1.67 -22.84 -9.02
CA PHE A 114 2.90 -22.89 -9.81
C PHE A 114 2.68 -23.77 -11.03
N THR A 115 2.85 -23.20 -12.23
CA THR A 115 2.61 -23.92 -13.48
C THR A 115 3.58 -23.45 -14.54
N ASP A 116 3.71 -24.22 -15.61
CA ASP A 116 4.49 -23.85 -16.77
C ASP A 116 3.86 -22.64 -17.48
N LEU A 117 4.69 -21.86 -18.16
CA LEU A 117 4.30 -20.60 -18.81
C LEU A 117 3.06 -20.75 -19.70
N PRO A 118 2.92 -21.74 -20.59
CA PRO A 118 1.75 -21.87 -21.47
C PRO A 118 0.43 -22.09 -20.70
N ASP A 119 0.52 -22.72 -19.52
CA ASP A 119 -0.65 -23.08 -18.71
C ASP A 119 -1.02 -22.01 -17.69
N SER A 120 -0.22 -20.94 -17.57
CA SER A 120 -0.49 -19.85 -16.66
C SER A 120 -1.77 -19.10 -17.05
N TYR A 121 -2.48 -18.57 -16.04
CA TYR A 121 -3.68 -17.76 -16.25
C TYR A 121 -3.40 -16.54 -17.15
N ALA A 122 -2.28 -15.87 -16.95
CA ALA A 122 -1.91 -14.69 -17.72
C ALA A 122 -1.60 -15.04 -19.20
N ALA A 123 -0.87 -16.12 -19.47
CA ALA A 123 -0.61 -16.57 -20.84
C ALA A 123 -1.91 -16.94 -21.56
N ARG A 124 -2.78 -17.70 -20.92
CA ARG A 124 -4.09 -18.12 -21.48
C ARG A 124 -5.05 -16.95 -21.73
N THR A 125 -4.84 -15.82 -21.05
CA THR A 125 -5.63 -14.58 -21.24
C THR A 125 -4.90 -13.55 -22.11
N GLY A 126 -3.84 -13.95 -22.83
CA GLY A 126 -3.11 -13.09 -23.79
C GLY A 126 -2.16 -12.08 -23.14
N ARG A 127 -1.67 -12.35 -21.93
CA ARG A 127 -0.78 -11.46 -21.14
C ARG A 127 0.48 -12.19 -20.64
N PRO A 128 1.28 -12.83 -21.52
CA PRO A 128 2.40 -13.69 -21.12
C PRO A 128 3.63 -12.96 -20.58
N ASP A 129 3.74 -11.64 -20.78
CA ASP A 129 5.00 -10.88 -20.61
C ASP A 129 5.52 -10.86 -19.17
N ASN A 130 4.64 -11.02 -18.17
CA ASN A 130 4.98 -10.95 -16.76
C ASN A 130 4.72 -12.26 -16.00
N VAL A 131 4.60 -13.38 -16.69
CA VAL A 131 4.41 -14.68 -16.05
C VAL A 131 5.63 -15.03 -15.17
N GLY A 132 5.37 -15.55 -13.97
CA GLY A 132 6.38 -15.85 -12.97
C GLY A 132 6.83 -14.64 -12.15
N VAL A 133 6.19 -13.48 -12.31
CA VAL A 133 6.53 -12.27 -11.54
C VAL A 133 5.48 -12.00 -10.47
N ILE A 134 5.92 -11.92 -9.22
CA ILE A 134 5.14 -11.38 -8.09
C ILE A 134 5.60 -9.95 -7.85
N GLY A 135 4.68 -9.00 -7.95
CA GLY A 135 4.96 -7.57 -7.77
C GLY A 135 4.06 -6.93 -6.73
N VAL A 136 4.61 -5.97 -5.99
CA VAL A 136 3.85 -5.16 -5.03
C VAL A 136 4.15 -3.69 -5.23
N ALA A 137 3.09 -2.85 -5.17
CA ALA A 137 3.21 -1.41 -5.00
C ALA A 137 2.57 -1.04 -3.65
N VAL A 138 3.32 -0.31 -2.81
CA VAL A 138 2.89 0.02 -1.45
C VAL A 138 2.74 1.52 -1.30
N PHE A 139 1.63 1.94 -0.72
CA PHE A 139 1.30 3.35 -0.50
C PHE A 139 0.93 3.58 0.96
N ARG A 140 1.45 4.65 1.55
CA ARG A 140 1.01 5.11 2.87
C ARG A 140 -0.31 5.86 2.77
N GLU A 141 -1.12 5.76 3.79
CA GLU A 141 -2.31 6.58 3.91
C GLU A 141 -1.94 8.07 4.02
N ARG A 142 -2.62 8.90 3.24
CA ARG A 142 -2.49 10.34 3.38
C ARG A 142 -3.43 10.83 4.48
N VAL A 143 -2.91 11.04 5.67
CA VAL A 143 -3.66 11.67 6.76
C VAL A 143 -3.87 13.14 6.42
N GLN A 144 -5.11 13.53 6.12
CA GLN A 144 -5.48 14.94 6.00
C GLN A 144 -5.54 15.51 7.43
N ARG A 145 -4.57 16.33 7.79
CA ARG A 145 -4.66 17.11 9.03
C ARG A 145 -5.81 18.12 8.87
N PRO A 146 -6.76 18.17 9.82
CA PRO A 146 -7.77 19.22 9.80
C PRO A 146 -7.09 20.58 9.76
N VAL A 147 -7.39 21.35 8.71
CA VAL A 147 -6.97 22.77 8.70
C VAL A 147 -7.87 23.46 9.73
N TYR A 148 -7.35 23.73 10.91
CA TYR A 148 -8.01 24.58 11.87
C TYR A 148 -8.15 25.95 11.22
N ALA A 149 -9.35 26.30 10.81
CA ALA A 149 -9.64 27.69 10.45
C ALA A 149 -9.36 28.56 11.70
N PRO A 150 -8.61 29.66 11.57
CA PRO A 150 -8.39 30.52 12.70
C PRO A 150 -9.76 30.95 13.25
N ALA A 151 -9.92 30.87 14.59
CA ALA A 151 -11.14 31.28 15.25
C ALA A 151 -11.46 32.70 14.83
N SER A 152 -12.68 32.93 14.34
CA SER A 152 -13.13 34.28 14.01
C SER A 152 -12.93 35.17 15.23
N PRO A 153 -12.38 36.40 15.08
CA PRO A 153 -12.19 37.30 16.20
C PRO A 153 -13.56 37.54 16.87
N PRO A 154 -13.59 37.63 18.20
CA PRO A 154 -14.83 37.89 18.93
C PRO A 154 -15.47 39.18 18.43
N ILE A 155 -16.74 39.08 17.99
CA ILE A 155 -17.51 40.26 17.62
C ILE A 155 -17.66 41.12 18.88
N ALA A 156 -16.97 42.26 18.91
CA ALA A 156 -17.16 43.23 19.97
C ALA A 156 -18.61 43.69 19.94
N SER A 157 -19.43 43.24 20.89
CA SER A 157 -20.77 43.73 21.11
C SER A 157 -20.64 45.19 21.59
N GLY A 158 -20.76 46.13 20.65
CA GLY A 158 -20.86 47.56 20.94
C GLY A 158 -22.14 47.79 21.75
N ARG A 159 -21.98 47.98 23.06
CA ARG A 159 -23.05 48.57 23.87
C ARG A 159 -23.28 49.96 23.35
N ALA A 160 -24.38 50.13 22.63
CA ALA A 160 -24.94 51.46 22.37
C ALA A 160 -25.29 52.08 23.72
N ARG A 161 -24.56 53.12 24.11
CA ARG A 161 -24.87 53.96 25.24
C ARG A 161 -26.01 54.89 24.77
N GLU A 162 -27.24 54.55 25.12
CA GLU A 162 -28.33 55.52 25.06
C GLU A 162 -28.06 56.59 26.07
N GLN A 163 -27.65 57.78 25.60
CA GLN A 163 -27.70 58.95 26.36
C GLN A 163 -29.13 59.56 26.30
N SER A 164 -29.90 59.25 27.33
CA SER A 164 -31.15 59.99 27.57
C SER A 164 -30.83 61.45 27.94
N ALA A 165 -31.06 62.30 27.01
CA ALA A 165 -31.10 63.74 27.27
C ALA A 165 -32.39 64.09 28.03
N SER A 166 -32.33 64.26 29.32
CA SER A 166 -33.42 64.88 30.05
C SER A 166 -33.41 66.40 29.76
N LYS A 167 -34.49 66.87 29.17
CA LYS A 167 -34.75 68.30 28.97
C LYS A 167 -35.57 68.75 30.11
N ALA A 168 -34.98 69.70 30.89
CA ALA A 168 -35.68 70.49 31.84
C ALA A 168 -36.33 71.66 31.12
N ALA A 169 -37.58 71.98 31.46
CA ALA A 169 -38.18 73.33 31.64
C ALA A 169 -39.58 73.10 32.18
#